data_0cc84d45aa59b7f86c5812851aad9495
#
_entry.id   0cc84d45aa59b7f86c5812851aad9495
#
_cell.length_a   1.000
_cell.length_b   1.000
_cell.length_c   1.000
_cell.angle_alpha   90.00
_cell.angle_beta   90.00
_cell.angle_gamma   90.00
#
_symmetry.space_group_name_H-M   'P 1'
#
loop_
_entity.id
_entity.type
_entity.pdbx_description
1 polymer ?
#
loop_
_entity_poly.entity_id
_entity_poly.type
_entity_poly.pdbx_seq_one_letter_code
_entity_poly.pdbx_strand_id
1 'polypeptide(L)'
;MASHGNSATFSLGSRQVKRLGYGAMQLAGPSVFGPPRDRHVALTVLREAISLGVNHIDTSDFYGPHVTNQIIREALHPYPDDLAIVTKIGARRGEDASWLPAFSPAELKQAVHDNLRNLGLDVLDVVNLRVMFGDGHGPHEGSIEESFSVLAELQQQGLVKHIGLSNVTANQVAEARKIAEIVCVQNEYNIAHRQDDALIDALAGEGIAYVPFFPLGGFTPLQSSTLSGVAASLNATPMQVALAWLLQRSANILLIPGTSSVTHLRENMAAGDLQLSDEVLAVLNGMNA
;
A
#
# COMPACT_ATOMS: atom_id res chain seq x y z
N MET A 1 -24.95 8.20 -3.98
CA MET A 1 -23.77 8.91 -3.44
C MET A 1 -22.87 7.87 -2.82
N ALA A 2 -21.61 7.77 -3.26
CA ALA A 2 -20.65 6.86 -2.62
C ALA A 2 -20.37 7.37 -1.20
N SER A 3 -20.36 6.48 -0.22
CA SER A 3 -19.96 6.80 1.16
C SER A 3 -18.48 7.18 1.17
N HIS A 4 -18.14 8.37 1.62
CA HIS A 4 -16.76 8.91 1.63
C HIS A 4 -16.14 8.99 3.03
N GLY A 5 -16.78 8.43 4.06
CA GLY A 5 -16.26 8.48 5.43
C GLY A 5 -15.36 7.29 5.79
N ASN A 6 -14.82 7.29 7.02
CA ASN A 6 -14.02 6.19 7.60
C ASN A 6 -14.70 4.81 7.54
N SER A 7 -16.01 4.77 7.32
CA SER A 7 -16.82 3.55 7.16
C SER A 7 -16.88 3.04 5.71
N ALA A 8 -16.39 3.80 4.72
CA ALA A 8 -16.42 3.37 3.33
C ALA A 8 -15.51 2.15 3.13
N THR A 9 -16.04 1.11 2.49
CA THR A 9 -15.34 -0.14 2.22
C THR A 9 -15.16 -0.38 0.73
N PHE A 10 -14.22 -1.25 0.39
CA PHE A 10 -14.01 -1.76 -0.95
C PHE A 10 -13.61 -3.24 -0.89
N SER A 11 -13.92 -3.99 -1.94
CA SER A 11 -13.53 -5.40 -2.03
C SER A 11 -12.05 -5.53 -2.39
N LEU A 12 -11.29 -6.24 -1.57
CA LEU A 12 -9.91 -6.64 -1.84
C LEU A 12 -9.87 -8.16 -1.92
N GLY A 13 -10.12 -8.70 -3.10
CA GLY A 13 -10.40 -10.12 -3.28
C GLY A 13 -11.66 -10.53 -2.50
N SER A 14 -11.54 -11.53 -1.66
CA SER A 14 -12.63 -12.03 -0.81
C SER A 14 -12.89 -11.20 0.45
N ARG A 15 -12.09 -10.18 0.73
CA ARG A 15 -12.19 -9.36 1.93
C ARG A 15 -12.88 -8.02 1.65
N GLN A 16 -13.76 -7.59 2.55
CA GLN A 16 -14.25 -6.21 2.59
C GLN A 16 -13.36 -5.39 3.51
N VAL A 17 -12.60 -4.47 2.93
CA VAL A 17 -11.66 -3.64 3.69
C VAL A 17 -12.11 -2.19 3.73
N LYS A 18 -11.82 -1.49 4.81
CA LYS A 18 -11.98 -0.05 4.88
C LYS A 18 -11.00 0.62 3.92
N ARG A 19 -11.43 1.70 3.27
CA ARG A 19 -10.59 2.39 2.27
C ARG A 19 -9.37 3.08 2.85
N LEU A 20 -9.34 3.29 4.16
CA LEU A 20 -8.20 3.83 4.90
C LEU A 20 -7.60 2.75 5.78
N GLY A 21 -6.47 2.24 5.35
CA GLY A 21 -5.68 1.20 6.02
C GLY A 21 -4.38 1.74 6.61
N TYR A 22 -3.40 0.87 6.80
CA TYR A 22 -2.12 1.22 7.40
C TYR A 22 -0.94 0.61 6.63
N GLY A 23 0.05 1.44 6.29
CA GLY A 23 1.33 1.03 5.68
C GLY A 23 2.41 0.82 6.73
N ALA A 24 2.99 -0.38 6.77
CA ALA A 24 3.93 -0.77 7.82
C ALA A 24 5.40 -0.47 7.51
N MET A 25 5.72 0.13 6.36
CA MET A 25 7.11 0.35 5.93
C MET A 25 7.93 1.16 6.96
N GLN A 26 7.32 2.14 7.64
CA GLN A 26 7.99 2.97 8.63
C GLN A 26 8.20 2.32 10.00
N LEU A 27 7.76 1.06 10.16
CA LEU A 27 8.06 0.26 11.37
C LEU A 27 9.45 -0.40 11.31
N ALA A 28 10.12 -0.37 10.17
CA ALA A 28 11.55 -0.72 10.09
C ALA A 28 12.43 0.45 10.55
N GLY A 29 13.71 0.17 10.71
CA GLY A 29 14.73 1.18 11.02
C GLY A 29 14.96 2.20 9.90
N PRO A 30 15.91 3.13 10.06
CA PRO A 30 16.27 4.11 9.04
C PRO A 30 16.53 3.46 7.68
N SER A 31 16.13 4.13 6.61
CA SER A 31 16.22 3.61 5.23
C SER A 31 15.45 2.30 5.02
N VAL A 32 14.43 2.03 5.85
CA VAL A 32 13.66 0.78 5.83
C VAL A 32 14.57 -0.44 6.05
N PHE A 33 15.59 -0.30 6.91
CA PHE A 33 16.59 -1.35 7.15
C PHE A 33 16.84 -1.52 8.65
N GLY A 34 16.96 -2.78 9.10
CA GLY A 34 17.14 -3.11 10.51
C GLY A 34 15.90 -2.87 11.39
N PRO A 35 16.03 -3.04 12.70
CA PRO A 35 14.95 -2.88 13.65
C PRO A 35 14.55 -1.40 13.83
N PRO A 36 13.31 -1.12 14.28
CA PRO A 36 12.89 0.22 14.65
C PRO A 36 13.74 0.77 15.79
N ARG A 37 13.78 2.10 15.90
CA ARG A 37 14.45 2.78 17.01
C ARG A 37 13.82 2.40 18.36
N ASP A 38 12.51 2.21 18.38
CA ASP A 38 11.75 1.81 19.55
C ASP A 38 10.70 0.75 19.15
N ARG A 39 10.99 -0.50 19.53
CA ARG A 39 10.11 -1.64 19.26
C ARG A 39 8.76 -1.52 19.97
N HIS A 40 8.75 -0.99 21.20
CA HIS A 40 7.52 -0.85 21.98
C HIS A 40 6.56 0.14 21.31
N VAL A 41 7.10 1.26 20.81
CA VAL A 41 6.31 2.24 20.05
C VAL A 41 5.76 1.61 18.76
N ALA A 42 6.55 0.81 18.04
CA ALA A 42 6.10 0.11 16.84
C ALA A 42 4.92 -0.84 17.11
N LEU A 43 4.99 -1.62 18.19
CA LEU A 43 3.89 -2.50 18.63
C LEU A 43 2.64 -1.68 19.02
N THR A 44 2.84 -0.54 19.70
CA THR A 44 1.74 0.33 20.13
C THR A 44 1.02 0.94 18.94
N VAL A 45 1.74 1.39 17.91
CA VAL A 45 1.14 1.95 16.67
C VAL A 45 0.26 0.91 15.97
N LEU A 46 0.71 -0.34 15.86
CA LEU A 46 -0.07 -1.41 15.24
C LEU A 46 -1.35 -1.71 16.03
N ARG A 47 -1.26 -1.83 17.34
CA ARG A 47 -2.43 -2.07 18.20
C ARG A 47 -3.42 -0.91 18.14
N GLU A 48 -2.92 0.32 18.13
CA GLU A 48 -3.75 1.52 17.97
C GLU A 48 -4.43 1.54 16.61
N ALA A 49 -3.75 1.14 15.52
CA ALA A 49 -4.36 1.06 14.18
C ALA A 49 -5.59 0.14 14.19
N ILE A 50 -5.47 -1.05 14.78
CA ILE A 50 -6.61 -1.97 14.93
C ILE A 50 -7.71 -1.37 15.80
N SER A 51 -7.36 -0.70 16.92
CA SER A 51 -8.36 -0.06 17.80
C SER A 51 -9.12 1.06 17.13
N LEU A 52 -8.50 1.76 16.17
CA LEU A 52 -9.13 2.77 15.31
C LEU A 52 -9.93 2.16 14.15
N GLY A 53 -9.96 0.83 14.08
CA GLY A 53 -10.76 0.08 13.14
C GLY A 53 -10.10 -0.14 11.77
N VAL A 54 -8.79 0.01 11.66
CA VAL A 54 -8.05 -0.45 10.47
C VAL A 54 -8.23 -1.95 10.33
N ASN A 55 -8.63 -2.40 9.17
CA ASN A 55 -8.80 -3.82 8.85
C ASN A 55 -8.05 -4.27 7.60
N HIS A 56 -7.12 -3.44 7.08
CA HIS A 56 -6.09 -3.90 6.17
C HIS A 56 -4.74 -3.24 6.46
N ILE A 57 -3.69 -4.04 6.42
CA ILE A 57 -2.31 -3.62 6.65
C ILE A 57 -1.48 -4.01 5.42
N ASP A 58 -0.75 -3.03 4.88
CA ASP A 58 0.23 -3.25 3.82
C ASP A 58 1.63 -3.37 4.41
N THR A 59 2.32 -4.45 4.08
CA THR A 59 3.66 -4.76 4.54
C THR A 59 4.55 -5.31 3.41
N SER A 60 5.73 -5.74 3.75
CA SER A 60 6.61 -6.60 2.96
C SER A 60 7.68 -7.26 3.83
N ASP A 61 8.06 -8.49 3.50
CA ASP A 61 9.10 -9.19 4.22
C ASP A 61 10.50 -8.62 3.97
N PHE A 62 10.68 -7.82 2.90
CA PHE A 62 11.92 -7.08 2.66
C PHE A 62 11.99 -5.74 3.42
N TYR A 63 11.01 -5.40 4.27
CA TYR A 63 11.09 -4.26 5.18
C TYR A 63 11.86 -4.64 6.44
N GLY A 64 13.06 -4.09 6.56
CA GLY A 64 13.97 -4.28 7.67
C GLY A 64 14.88 -5.51 7.70
N PRO A 65 15.18 -6.32 6.66
CA PRO A 65 14.42 -7.46 6.17
C PRO A 65 13.87 -8.36 7.30
N HIS A 66 12.70 -8.92 7.09
CA HIS A 66 11.94 -9.76 8.03
C HIS A 66 11.39 -9.03 9.28
N VAL A 67 12.00 -7.91 9.67
CA VAL A 67 11.72 -7.20 10.93
C VAL A 67 10.26 -6.76 11.02
N THR A 68 9.76 -6.11 9.96
CA THR A 68 8.40 -5.53 9.98
C THR A 68 7.33 -6.61 10.10
N ASN A 69 7.45 -7.73 9.36
CA ASN A 69 6.51 -8.85 9.46
C ASN A 69 6.53 -9.49 10.86
N GLN A 70 7.71 -9.65 11.45
CA GLN A 70 7.85 -10.17 12.82
C GLN A 70 7.21 -9.23 13.86
N ILE A 71 7.33 -7.92 13.69
CA ILE A 71 6.67 -6.93 14.56
C ILE A 71 5.16 -6.99 14.41
N ILE A 72 4.63 -7.11 13.19
CA ILE A 72 3.20 -7.27 12.93
C ILE A 72 2.69 -8.54 13.64
N ARG A 73 3.39 -9.66 13.50
CA ARG A 73 3.06 -10.91 14.19
C ARG A 73 3.06 -10.74 15.71
N GLU A 74 4.08 -10.14 16.28
CA GLU A 74 4.18 -9.93 17.74
C GLU A 74 3.07 -9.02 18.29
N ALA A 75 2.72 -7.99 17.50
CA ALA A 75 1.70 -7.03 17.93
C ALA A 75 0.28 -7.59 17.88
N LEU A 76 -0.04 -8.38 16.84
CA LEU A 76 -1.40 -8.65 16.42
C LEU A 76 -1.81 -10.12 16.33
N HIS A 77 -0.85 -11.06 16.43
CA HIS A 77 -1.22 -12.49 16.41
C HIS A 77 -1.75 -12.96 17.78
N PRO A 78 -2.88 -13.71 17.83
CA PRO A 78 -3.73 -14.10 16.71
C PRO A 78 -4.44 -12.91 16.06
N TYR A 79 -4.45 -12.90 14.73
CA TYR A 79 -5.00 -11.78 13.97
C TYR A 79 -6.52 -11.68 14.08
N PRO A 80 -7.11 -10.46 14.06
CA PRO A 80 -8.55 -10.31 13.90
C PRO A 80 -9.06 -10.98 12.61
N ASP A 81 -10.23 -11.61 12.67
CA ASP A 81 -10.78 -12.38 11.55
C ASP A 81 -11.04 -11.53 10.28
N ASP A 82 -11.32 -10.24 10.46
CA ASP A 82 -11.58 -9.29 9.37
C ASP A 82 -10.32 -8.56 8.88
N LEU A 83 -9.16 -8.79 9.50
CA LEU A 83 -7.91 -8.16 9.08
C LEU A 83 -7.36 -8.80 7.80
N ALA A 84 -7.17 -7.99 6.76
CA ALA A 84 -6.43 -8.37 5.57
C ALA A 84 -4.97 -7.93 5.68
N ILE A 85 -4.04 -8.84 5.43
CA ILE A 85 -2.61 -8.53 5.36
C ILE A 85 -2.16 -8.63 3.91
N VAL A 86 -1.73 -7.49 3.36
CA VAL A 86 -1.18 -7.36 2.01
C VAL A 86 0.33 -7.32 2.11
N THR A 87 1.01 -8.20 1.40
CA THR A 87 2.48 -8.21 1.36
C THR A 87 3.01 -8.17 -0.07
N LYS A 88 4.33 -8.17 -0.23
CA LYS A 88 5.00 -8.03 -1.53
C LYS A 88 6.15 -9.02 -1.65
N ILE A 89 6.39 -9.46 -2.88
CA ILE A 89 7.57 -10.22 -3.32
C ILE A 89 8.16 -9.56 -4.57
N GLY A 90 9.35 -9.98 -5.01
CA GLY A 90 10.02 -9.45 -6.20
C GLY A 90 11.15 -8.47 -5.89
N ALA A 91 11.38 -8.18 -4.63
CA ALA A 91 12.51 -7.38 -4.18
C ALA A 91 13.22 -8.04 -2.98
N ARG A 92 14.47 -7.69 -2.79
CA ARG A 92 15.27 -8.04 -1.60
C ARG A 92 16.18 -6.88 -1.21
N ARG A 93 16.78 -6.96 -0.05
CA ARG A 93 17.73 -5.94 0.43
C ARG A 93 19.15 -6.46 0.38
N GLY A 94 20.06 -5.63 -0.10
CA GLY A 94 21.49 -5.86 0.04
C GLY A 94 21.98 -5.60 1.47
N GLU A 95 23.19 -6.06 1.79
CA GLU A 95 23.84 -5.81 3.10
C GLU A 95 24.10 -4.32 3.34
N ASP A 96 24.26 -3.55 2.28
CA ASP A 96 24.42 -2.10 2.26
C ASP A 96 23.08 -1.33 2.31
N ALA A 97 21.98 -2.02 2.59
CA ALA A 97 20.61 -1.53 2.55
C ALA A 97 20.12 -1.12 1.15
N SER A 98 20.78 -1.52 0.07
CA SER A 98 20.29 -1.31 -1.30
C SER A 98 19.02 -2.11 -1.58
N TRP A 99 18.21 -1.63 -2.51
CA TRP A 99 17.06 -2.32 -3.04
C TRP A 99 17.47 -3.09 -4.29
N LEU A 100 17.24 -4.39 -4.30
CA LEU A 100 17.66 -5.29 -5.37
C LEU A 100 16.45 -6.07 -5.91
N PRO A 101 16.37 -6.30 -7.23
CA PRO A 101 15.36 -7.19 -7.79
C PRO A 101 15.55 -8.64 -7.30
N ALA A 102 14.46 -9.39 -7.19
CA ALA A 102 14.44 -10.79 -6.80
C ALA A 102 13.34 -11.52 -7.57
N PHE A 103 13.58 -11.79 -8.86
CA PHE A 103 12.58 -12.29 -9.82
C PHE A 103 12.76 -13.75 -10.23
N SER A 104 13.86 -14.39 -9.84
CA SER A 104 14.00 -15.80 -10.17
C SER A 104 12.88 -16.63 -9.49
N PRO A 105 12.42 -17.72 -10.11
CA PRO A 105 11.41 -18.59 -9.52
C PRO A 105 11.75 -19.05 -8.10
N ALA A 106 13.03 -19.31 -7.82
CA ALA A 106 13.50 -19.70 -6.50
C ALA A 106 13.37 -18.58 -5.47
N GLU A 107 13.75 -17.35 -5.83
CA GLU A 107 13.63 -16.17 -4.95
C GLU A 107 12.16 -15.84 -4.65
N LEU A 108 11.29 -15.90 -5.65
CA LEU A 108 9.85 -15.62 -5.47
C LEU A 108 9.19 -16.65 -4.56
N LYS A 109 9.48 -17.95 -4.75
CA LYS A 109 9.00 -19.03 -3.89
C LYS A 109 9.51 -18.87 -2.45
N GLN A 110 10.81 -18.59 -2.30
CA GLN A 110 11.39 -18.34 -0.98
C GLN A 110 10.76 -17.13 -0.28
N ALA A 111 10.52 -16.03 -1.01
CA ALA A 111 9.88 -14.84 -0.46
C ALA A 111 8.45 -15.11 0.05
N VAL A 112 7.66 -15.94 -0.62
CA VAL A 112 6.33 -16.36 -0.13
C VAL A 112 6.47 -17.15 1.18
N HIS A 113 7.38 -18.13 1.25
CA HIS A 113 7.60 -18.91 2.47
C HIS A 113 8.14 -18.05 3.61
N ASP A 114 9.00 -17.08 3.34
CA ASP A 114 9.49 -16.14 4.35
C ASP A 114 8.36 -15.26 4.91
N ASN A 115 7.47 -14.76 4.06
CA ASN A 115 6.29 -14.03 4.51
C ASN A 115 5.38 -14.90 5.40
N LEU A 116 5.06 -16.13 4.97
CA LEU A 116 4.26 -17.06 5.76
C LEU A 116 4.88 -17.30 7.15
N ARG A 117 6.16 -17.60 7.19
CA ARG A 117 6.90 -17.86 8.44
C ARG A 117 6.93 -16.65 9.36
N ASN A 118 7.29 -15.47 8.82
CA ASN A 118 7.49 -14.27 9.63
C ASN A 118 6.18 -13.64 10.08
N LEU A 119 5.11 -13.77 9.31
CA LEU A 119 3.75 -13.38 9.72
C LEU A 119 3.08 -14.45 10.58
N GLY A 120 3.55 -15.70 10.56
CA GLY A 120 2.91 -16.81 11.27
C GLY A 120 1.56 -17.20 10.66
N LEU A 121 1.49 -17.20 9.33
CA LEU A 121 0.30 -17.54 8.56
C LEU A 121 0.53 -18.82 7.75
N ASP A 122 -0.51 -19.61 7.55
CA ASP A 122 -0.49 -20.77 6.65
C ASP A 122 -0.81 -20.37 5.20
N VAL A 123 -1.55 -19.28 5.02
CA VAL A 123 -1.94 -18.74 3.71
C VAL A 123 -1.89 -17.21 3.75
N LEU A 124 -1.28 -16.56 2.76
CA LEU A 124 -1.25 -15.09 2.61
C LEU A 124 -2.56 -14.59 1.98
N ASP A 125 -3.13 -13.51 2.51
CA ASP A 125 -4.38 -12.95 1.97
C ASP A 125 -4.18 -12.33 0.58
N VAL A 126 -3.22 -11.40 0.44
CA VAL A 126 -2.87 -10.75 -0.84
C VAL A 126 -1.36 -10.62 -0.97
N VAL A 127 -0.82 -11.00 -2.11
CA VAL A 127 0.60 -10.83 -2.45
C VAL A 127 0.74 -10.03 -3.72
N ASN A 128 1.44 -8.90 -3.65
CA ASN A 128 1.78 -8.08 -4.80
C ASN A 128 3.14 -8.51 -5.37
N LEU A 129 3.21 -8.76 -6.68
CA LEU A 129 4.49 -8.80 -7.38
C LEU A 129 5.00 -7.36 -7.53
N ARG A 130 6.05 -7.01 -6.80
CA ARG A 130 6.74 -5.72 -6.91
C ARG A 130 7.74 -5.79 -8.06
N VAL A 131 7.45 -5.08 -9.15
CA VAL A 131 8.34 -5.01 -10.32
C VAL A 131 9.43 -3.98 -10.09
N MET A 132 10.67 -4.36 -10.39
CA MET A 132 11.87 -3.54 -10.25
C MET A 132 12.72 -3.65 -11.51
N PHE A 133 12.23 -3.09 -12.61
CA PHE A 133 12.97 -2.95 -13.85
C PHE A 133 13.60 -1.56 -13.94
N GLY A 134 14.80 -1.48 -14.51
CA GLY A 134 15.51 -0.22 -14.68
C GLY A 134 16.00 0.43 -13.37
N ASP A 135 16.53 1.62 -13.50
CA ASP A 135 17.01 2.44 -12.38
C ASP A 135 15.92 3.43 -11.96
N GLY A 136 15.65 3.51 -10.65
CA GLY A 136 14.69 4.46 -10.08
C GLY A 136 13.46 3.83 -9.46
N HIS A 137 12.47 4.67 -9.12
CA HIS A 137 11.29 4.26 -8.36
C HIS A 137 10.03 4.04 -9.20
N GLY A 138 10.00 4.51 -10.44
CA GLY A 138 8.84 4.39 -11.34
C GLY A 138 8.73 3.04 -12.02
N PRO A 139 7.58 2.73 -12.64
CA PRO A 139 7.41 1.54 -13.44
C PRO A 139 8.18 1.68 -14.77
N HIS A 140 8.80 0.58 -15.21
CA HIS A 140 9.48 0.45 -16.48
C HIS A 140 8.91 -0.71 -17.28
N GLU A 141 8.85 -0.56 -18.59
CA GLU A 141 8.36 -1.61 -19.50
C GLU A 141 9.27 -2.85 -19.45
N GLY A 142 8.68 -4.00 -19.68
CA GLY A 142 9.32 -5.31 -19.68
C GLY A 142 8.29 -6.39 -19.34
N SER A 143 8.49 -7.60 -19.82
CA SER A 143 7.58 -8.71 -19.53
C SER A 143 7.71 -9.16 -18.08
N ILE A 144 6.56 -9.39 -17.44
CA ILE A 144 6.43 -9.98 -16.11
C ILE A 144 5.86 -11.40 -16.15
N GLU A 145 5.68 -11.97 -17.36
CA GLU A 145 5.01 -13.25 -17.58
C GLU A 145 5.61 -14.36 -16.71
N GLU A 146 6.94 -14.53 -16.75
CA GLU A 146 7.61 -15.58 -15.99
C GLU A 146 7.42 -15.42 -14.48
N SER A 147 7.71 -14.24 -13.96
CA SER A 147 7.61 -13.95 -12.51
C SER A 147 6.17 -14.02 -12.01
N PHE A 148 5.23 -13.50 -12.79
CA PHE A 148 3.82 -13.50 -12.40
C PHE A 148 3.22 -14.90 -12.49
N SER A 149 3.65 -15.74 -13.45
CA SER A 149 3.26 -17.15 -13.55
C SER A 149 3.67 -17.94 -12.31
N VAL A 150 4.86 -17.69 -11.76
CA VAL A 150 5.29 -18.31 -10.48
C VAL A 150 4.34 -17.94 -9.34
N LEU A 151 3.92 -16.68 -9.26
CA LEU A 151 2.99 -16.23 -8.22
C LEU A 151 1.60 -16.87 -8.42
N ALA A 152 1.14 -17.01 -9.67
CA ALA A 152 -0.11 -17.70 -10.00
C ALA A 152 -0.06 -19.20 -9.62
N GLU A 153 1.09 -19.87 -9.83
CA GLU A 153 1.30 -21.26 -9.38
C GLU A 153 1.20 -21.38 -7.85
N LEU A 154 1.80 -20.44 -7.09
CA LEU A 154 1.73 -20.44 -5.63
C LEU A 154 0.31 -20.18 -5.12
N GLN A 155 -0.49 -19.39 -5.85
CA GLN A 155 -1.92 -19.23 -5.60
C GLN A 155 -2.67 -20.56 -5.81
N GLN A 156 -2.42 -21.26 -6.92
CA GLN A 156 -3.03 -22.57 -7.20
C GLN A 156 -2.65 -23.63 -6.16
N GLN A 157 -1.45 -23.54 -5.57
CA GLN A 157 -1.01 -24.39 -4.48
C GLN A 157 -1.67 -24.04 -3.13
N GLY A 158 -2.44 -22.97 -3.07
CA GLY A 158 -3.14 -22.53 -1.85
C GLY A 158 -2.28 -21.77 -0.83
N LEU A 159 -1.07 -21.34 -1.20
CA LEU A 159 -0.19 -20.55 -0.33
C LEU A 159 -0.56 -19.05 -0.32
N VAL A 160 -1.25 -18.60 -1.35
CA VAL A 160 -1.69 -17.22 -1.55
C VAL A 160 -3.15 -17.24 -2.00
N LYS A 161 -4.02 -16.45 -1.35
CA LYS A 161 -5.44 -16.37 -1.73
C LYS A 161 -5.64 -15.48 -2.97
N HIS A 162 -5.06 -14.29 -2.94
CA HIS A 162 -5.23 -13.28 -3.99
C HIS A 162 -3.88 -12.68 -4.37
N ILE A 163 -3.77 -12.30 -5.63
CA ILE A 163 -2.56 -11.69 -6.18
C ILE A 163 -2.83 -10.31 -6.72
N GLY A 164 -1.83 -9.46 -6.64
CA GLY A 164 -1.83 -8.10 -7.17
C GLY A 164 -0.47 -7.72 -7.74
N LEU A 165 -0.36 -6.49 -8.14
CA LEU A 165 0.84 -5.94 -8.79
C LEU A 165 1.31 -4.68 -8.07
N SER A 166 2.60 -4.40 -8.15
CA SER A 166 3.16 -3.15 -7.62
C SER A 166 4.26 -2.63 -8.54
N ASN A 167 4.26 -1.32 -8.77
CA ASN A 167 5.22 -0.63 -9.63
C ASN A 167 5.20 -1.13 -11.07
N VAL A 168 4.03 -1.12 -11.69
CA VAL A 168 3.76 -1.70 -13.00
C VAL A 168 3.18 -0.69 -13.98
N THR A 169 3.42 -0.91 -15.27
CA THR A 169 2.77 -0.17 -16.35
C THR A 169 1.39 -0.77 -16.66
N ALA A 170 0.56 -0.03 -17.40
CA ALA A 170 -0.74 -0.54 -17.87
C ALA A 170 -0.58 -1.80 -18.77
N ASN A 171 0.52 -1.87 -19.56
CA ASN A 171 0.82 -3.05 -20.38
C ASN A 171 1.09 -4.28 -19.52
N GLN A 172 1.83 -4.13 -18.43
CA GLN A 172 2.10 -5.22 -17.48
C GLN A 172 0.84 -5.66 -16.74
N VAL A 173 -0.05 -4.73 -16.41
CA VAL A 173 -1.38 -5.07 -15.88
C VAL A 173 -2.17 -5.92 -16.88
N ALA A 174 -2.19 -5.52 -18.15
CA ALA A 174 -2.87 -6.29 -19.21
C ALA A 174 -2.22 -7.66 -19.46
N GLU A 175 -0.89 -7.78 -19.34
CA GLU A 175 -0.16 -9.04 -19.44
C GLU A 175 -0.51 -9.98 -18.29
N ALA A 176 -0.44 -9.51 -17.03
CA ALA A 176 -0.76 -10.30 -15.85
C ALA A 176 -2.18 -10.87 -15.88
N ARG A 177 -3.14 -10.08 -16.32
CA ARG A 177 -4.56 -10.48 -16.41
C ARG A 177 -4.85 -11.59 -17.42
N LYS A 178 -3.95 -11.87 -18.34
CA LYS A 178 -4.04 -13.04 -19.22
C LYS A 178 -3.63 -14.34 -18.51
N ILE A 179 -2.89 -14.21 -17.40
CA ILE A 179 -2.35 -15.35 -16.64
C ILE A 179 -3.26 -15.68 -15.44
N ALA A 180 -3.64 -14.67 -14.66
CA ALA A 180 -4.52 -14.84 -13.49
C ALA A 180 -5.27 -13.55 -13.17
N GLU A 181 -6.33 -13.67 -12.36
CA GLU A 181 -7.08 -12.55 -11.82
C GLU A 181 -6.21 -11.76 -10.80
N ILE A 182 -6.23 -10.43 -10.91
CA ILE A 182 -5.58 -9.53 -9.95
C ILE A 182 -6.63 -8.76 -9.16
N VAL A 183 -6.37 -8.52 -7.87
CA VAL A 183 -7.30 -7.80 -6.99
C VAL A 183 -6.89 -6.36 -6.71
N CYS A 184 -5.63 -6.01 -6.95
CA CYS A 184 -5.14 -4.65 -6.78
C CYS A 184 -3.91 -4.34 -7.62
N VAL A 185 -3.71 -3.03 -7.86
CA VAL A 185 -2.48 -2.45 -8.40
C VAL A 185 -1.97 -1.40 -7.41
N GLN A 186 -0.69 -1.44 -7.09
CA GLN A 186 -0.05 -0.53 -6.13
C GLN A 186 1.11 0.21 -6.80
N ASN A 187 0.89 1.46 -7.18
CA ASN A 187 1.89 2.34 -7.81
C ASN A 187 2.09 3.64 -7.01
N GLU A 188 3.13 4.39 -7.34
CA GLU A 188 3.30 5.74 -6.82
C GLU A 188 2.19 6.66 -7.35
N TYR A 189 1.43 7.26 -6.44
CA TYR A 189 0.42 8.22 -6.82
C TYR A 189 0.05 9.11 -5.62
N ASN A 190 0.01 10.40 -5.88
CA ASN A 190 -0.43 11.43 -4.93
C ASN A 190 -0.84 12.69 -5.70
N ILE A 191 -1.23 13.73 -4.97
CA ILE A 191 -1.73 14.98 -5.56
C ILE A 191 -0.71 15.67 -6.51
N ALA A 192 0.60 15.44 -6.29
CA ALA A 192 1.69 15.97 -7.12
C ALA A 192 2.23 14.96 -8.15
N HIS A 193 1.81 13.69 -8.08
CA HIS A 193 2.27 12.62 -8.96
C HIS A 193 1.07 11.85 -9.49
N ARG A 194 0.56 12.25 -10.67
CA ARG A 194 -0.75 11.82 -11.19
C ARG A 194 -0.68 11.05 -12.51
N GLN A 195 0.44 10.38 -12.78
CA GLN A 195 0.66 9.69 -14.07
C GLN A 195 -0.32 8.52 -14.29
N ASP A 196 -0.87 7.94 -13.22
CA ASP A 196 -1.78 6.81 -13.27
C ASP A 196 -3.27 7.19 -13.30
N ASP A 197 -3.64 8.46 -13.56
CA ASP A 197 -5.05 8.87 -13.62
C ASP A 197 -5.90 7.94 -14.51
N ALA A 198 -5.43 7.65 -15.73
CA ALA A 198 -6.13 6.77 -16.67
C ALA A 198 -6.18 5.31 -16.20
N LEU A 199 -5.12 4.83 -15.57
CA LEU A 199 -5.06 3.46 -15.03
C LEU A 199 -6.03 3.30 -13.86
N ILE A 200 -6.11 4.28 -12.95
CA ILE A 200 -7.06 4.29 -11.84
C ILE A 200 -8.50 4.18 -12.35
N ASP A 201 -8.85 5.00 -13.36
CA ASP A 201 -10.20 5.04 -13.92
C ASP A 201 -10.55 3.70 -14.62
N ALA A 202 -9.61 3.10 -15.36
CA ALA A 202 -9.79 1.79 -15.97
C ALA A 202 -10.01 0.69 -14.91
N LEU A 203 -9.17 0.63 -13.88
CA LEU A 203 -9.29 -0.33 -12.79
C LEU A 203 -10.59 -0.15 -11.99
N ALA A 204 -11.05 1.09 -11.81
CA ALA A 204 -12.32 1.38 -11.14
C ALA A 204 -13.51 0.78 -11.90
N GLY A 205 -13.50 0.86 -13.24
CA GLY A 205 -14.53 0.26 -14.10
C GLY A 205 -14.60 -1.27 -14.00
N GLU A 206 -13.53 -1.89 -13.51
CA GLU A 206 -13.40 -3.35 -13.39
C GLU A 206 -13.50 -3.85 -11.94
N GLY A 207 -13.68 -2.95 -10.97
CA GLY A 207 -13.76 -3.30 -9.56
C GLY A 207 -12.42 -3.73 -8.94
N ILE A 208 -11.29 -3.36 -9.56
CA ILE A 208 -9.93 -3.64 -9.08
C ILE A 208 -9.46 -2.48 -8.22
N ALA A 209 -8.92 -2.78 -7.03
CA ALA A 209 -8.39 -1.76 -6.14
C ALA A 209 -7.13 -1.09 -6.69
N TYR A 210 -7.01 0.22 -6.47
CA TYR A 210 -5.77 0.95 -6.66
C TYR A 210 -5.22 1.41 -5.31
N VAL A 211 -3.97 1.06 -5.01
CA VAL A 211 -3.35 1.30 -3.69
C VAL A 211 -2.15 2.22 -3.87
N PRO A 212 -2.31 3.55 -3.73
CA PRO A 212 -1.21 4.48 -3.91
C PRO A 212 -0.15 4.28 -2.83
N PHE A 213 1.10 3.98 -3.21
CA PHE A 213 2.20 4.16 -2.29
C PHE A 213 2.73 5.60 -2.39
N PHE A 214 3.38 6.07 -1.33
CA PHE A 214 3.77 7.47 -1.14
C PHE A 214 2.61 8.48 -1.28
N PRO A 215 1.46 8.20 -0.65
CA PRO A 215 0.30 9.08 -0.74
C PRO A 215 0.56 10.49 -0.21
N LEU A 216 1.60 10.65 0.61
CA LEU A 216 2.03 11.91 1.22
C LEU A 216 3.40 12.38 0.71
N GLY A 217 3.88 11.88 -0.44
CA GLY A 217 5.17 12.23 -1.06
C GLY A 217 6.35 11.37 -0.62
N GLY A 218 6.13 10.32 0.17
CA GLY A 218 7.17 9.34 0.51
C GLY A 218 8.30 9.91 1.36
N PHE A 219 9.53 9.79 0.88
CA PHE A 219 10.73 10.30 1.58
C PHE A 219 10.86 11.83 1.51
N THR A 220 10.16 12.47 0.58
CA THR A 220 10.05 13.93 0.48
C THR A 220 8.58 14.31 0.68
N PRO A 221 8.20 14.79 1.87
CA PRO A 221 6.82 15.16 2.14
C PRO A 221 6.30 16.21 1.16
N LEU A 222 5.02 16.10 0.80
CA LEU A 222 4.34 17.08 -0.04
C LEU A 222 4.45 18.49 0.53
N GLN A 223 4.97 19.41 -0.26
CA GLN A 223 5.08 20.82 0.10
C GLN A 223 4.41 21.67 -0.97
N SER A 224 3.37 22.39 -0.59
CA SER A 224 2.64 23.29 -1.50
C SER A 224 1.94 24.39 -0.70
N SER A 225 2.10 25.63 -1.14
CA SER A 225 1.37 26.76 -0.56
C SER A 225 -0.13 26.64 -0.78
N THR A 226 -0.57 26.10 -1.91
CA THR A 226 -1.97 25.83 -2.23
C THR A 226 -2.54 24.81 -1.25
N LEU A 227 -1.85 23.67 -1.06
CA LEU A 227 -2.26 22.63 -0.11
C LEU A 227 -2.33 23.15 1.32
N SER A 228 -1.33 23.96 1.72
CA SER A 228 -1.30 24.59 3.04
C SER A 228 -2.42 25.62 3.24
N GLY A 229 -2.73 26.39 2.21
CA GLY A 229 -3.84 27.37 2.25
C GLY A 229 -5.20 26.69 2.39
N VAL A 230 -5.44 25.63 1.62
CA VAL A 230 -6.65 24.79 1.72
C VAL A 230 -6.76 24.17 3.11
N ALA A 231 -5.68 23.59 3.62
CA ALA A 231 -5.65 22.96 4.93
C ALA A 231 -6.02 23.96 6.04
N ALA A 232 -5.45 25.18 6.01
CA ALA A 232 -5.77 26.23 6.95
C ALA A 232 -7.26 26.63 6.92
N SER A 233 -7.86 26.74 5.73
CA SER A 233 -9.28 27.07 5.58
C SER A 233 -10.22 25.98 6.12
N LEU A 234 -9.78 24.74 6.16
CA LEU A 234 -10.53 23.59 6.65
C LEU A 234 -10.19 23.22 8.09
N ASN A 235 -9.31 23.96 8.77
CA ASN A 235 -8.77 23.62 10.09
C ASN A 235 -8.23 22.18 10.15
N ALA A 236 -7.53 21.77 9.08
CA ALA A 236 -6.94 20.46 8.89
C ALA A 236 -5.44 20.60 8.63
N THR A 237 -4.71 19.47 8.66
CA THR A 237 -3.32 19.45 8.21
C THR A 237 -3.22 19.25 6.68
N PRO A 238 -2.14 19.73 6.03
CA PRO A 238 -1.92 19.45 4.61
C PRO A 238 -1.98 17.95 4.27
N MET A 239 -1.48 17.10 5.16
CA MET A 239 -1.49 15.65 4.98
C MET A 239 -2.92 15.07 5.02
N GLN A 240 -3.77 15.57 5.91
CA GLN A 240 -5.18 15.18 5.95
C GLN A 240 -5.91 15.58 4.66
N VAL A 241 -5.66 16.78 4.15
CA VAL A 241 -6.25 17.24 2.88
C VAL A 241 -5.79 16.37 1.72
N ALA A 242 -4.49 16.01 1.66
CA ALA A 242 -3.96 15.13 0.60
C ALA A 242 -4.59 13.72 0.64
N LEU A 243 -4.75 13.14 1.83
CA LEU A 243 -5.42 11.84 1.99
C LEU A 243 -6.92 11.91 1.65
N ALA A 244 -7.61 12.96 2.08
CA ALA A 244 -9.02 13.18 1.76
C ALA A 244 -9.24 13.35 0.25
N TRP A 245 -8.32 14.08 -0.42
CA TRP A 245 -8.34 14.21 -1.87
C TRP A 245 -8.22 12.86 -2.57
N LEU A 246 -7.28 12.01 -2.16
CA LEU A 246 -7.12 10.66 -2.69
C LEU A 246 -8.38 9.81 -2.52
N LEU A 247 -9.02 9.85 -1.34
CA LEU A 247 -10.26 9.11 -1.08
C LEU A 247 -11.42 9.60 -1.97
N GLN A 248 -11.44 10.88 -2.34
CA GLN A 248 -12.47 11.45 -3.19
C GLN A 248 -12.12 11.39 -4.68
N ARG A 249 -10.85 11.10 -5.05
CA ARG A 249 -10.43 10.93 -6.45
C ARG A 249 -11.09 9.73 -7.13
N SER A 250 -11.17 8.59 -6.44
CA SER A 250 -11.86 7.41 -6.97
C SER A 250 -12.29 6.46 -5.86
N ALA A 251 -13.42 5.77 -6.07
CA ALA A 251 -13.97 4.84 -5.09
C ALA A 251 -13.13 3.57 -4.88
N ASN A 252 -12.31 3.19 -5.86
CA ASN A 252 -11.42 2.01 -5.80
C ASN A 252 -10.06 2.30 -5.15
N ILE A 253 -9.79 3.53 -4.72
CA ILE A 253 -8.54 3.86 -4.03
C ILE A 253 -8.60 3.37 -2.59
N LEU A 254 -7.59 2.56 -2.22
CA LEU A 254 -7.32 2.11 -0.85
C LEU A 254 -6.04 2.75 -0.35
N LEU A 255 -6.11 3.50 0.74
CA LEU A 255 -4.96 4.24 1.28
C LEU A 255 -4.21 3.44 2.34
N ILE A 256 -2.90 3.54 2.30
CA ILE A 256 -1.98 2.89 3.24
C ILE A 256 -0.95 3.89 3.81
N PRO A 257 -1.39 5.02 4.40
CA PRO A 257 -0.45 5.98 4.97
C PRO A 257 0.32 5.33 6.11
N GLY A 258 1.66 5.34 5.99
CA GLY A 258 2.57 4.74 6.97
C GLY A 258 3.07 5.76 7.98
N THR A 259 3.21 5.34 9.23
CA THR A 259 3.83 6.13 10.29
C THR A 259 4.33 5.23 11.43
N SER A 260 5.35 5.68 12.15
CA SER A 260 5.81 5.10 13.42
C SER A 260 5.36 5.90 14.65
N SER A 261 4.39 6.82 14.49
CA SER A 261 3.87 7.70 15.54
C SER A 261 2.37 7.49 15.72
N VAL A 262 1.92 7.25 16.96
CA VAL A 262 0.48 7.15 17.30
C VAL A 262 -0.25 8.47 17.00
N THR A 263 0.38 9.61 17.23
CA THR A 263 -0.21 10.92 16.92
C THR A 263 -0.47 11.06 15.44
N HIS A 264 0.53 10.80 14.60
CA HIS A 264 0.38 10.86 13.14
C HIS A 264 -0.59 9.79 12.61
N LEU A 265 -0.66 8.61 13.25
CA LEU A 265 -1.67 7.61 12.89
C LEU A 265 -3.09 8.16 13.08
N ARG A 266 -3.37 8.78 14.23
CA ARG A 266 -4.68 9.39 14.50
C ARG A 266 -5.00 10.53 13.54
N GLU A 267 -4.01 11.36 13.21
CA GLU A 267 -4.14 12.41 12.20
C GLU A 267 -4.49 11.83 10.83
N ASN A 268 -3.78 10.80 10.40
CA ASN A 268 -4.04 10.12 9.13
C ASN A 268 -5.45 9.52 9.09
N MET A 269 -5.88 8.86 10.18
CA MET A 269 -7.21 8.25 10.26
C MET A 269 -8.33 9.31 10.23
N ALA A 270 -8.12 10.47 10.85
CA ALA A 270 -9.08 11.57 10.81
C ALA A 270 -9.29 12.16 9.40
N ALA A 271 -8.37 11.94 8.47
CA ALA A 271 -8.55 12.34 7.07
C ALA A 271 -9.77 11.66 6.40
N GLY A 272 -10.16 10.49 6.88
CA GLY A 272 -11.34 9.77 6.35
C GLY A 272 -12.67 10.49 6.58
N ASP A 273 -12.74 11.40 7.54
CA ASP A 273 -13.95 12.17 7.86
C ASP A 273 -13.95 13.56 7.20
N LEU A 274 -12.84 13.95 6.57
CA LEU A 274 -12.72 15.25 5.91
C LEU A 274 -13.39 15.25 4.54
N GLN A 275 -14.42 16.08 4.39
CA GLN A 275 -15.12 16.28 3.12
C GLN A 275 -14.58 17.54 2.43
N LEU A 276 -14.12 17.38 1.20
CA LEU A 276 -13.68 18.49 0.35
C LEU A 276 -14.83 18.90 -0.58
N SER A 277 -15.14 20.20 -0.63
CA SER A 277 -16.15 20.70 -1.57
C SER A 277 -15.65 20.63 -3.02
N ASP A 278 -16.57 20.73 -3.98
CA ASP A 278 -16.22 20.72 -5.41
C ASP A 278 -15.26 21.86 -5.78
N GLU A 279 -15.40 23.02 -5.13
CA GLU A 279 -14.51 24.17 -5.33
C GLU A 279 -13.10 23.87 -4.81
N VAL A 280 -12.99 23.23 -3.64
CA VAL A 280 -11.69 22.82 -3.08
C VAL A 280 -11.06 21.74 -3.95
N LEU A 281 -11.84 20.75 -4.40
CA LEU A 281 -11.35 19.73 -5.33
C LEU A 281 -10.86 20.33 -6.64
N ALA A 282 -11.56 21.32 -7.20
CA ALA A 282 -11.12 22.01 -8.40
C ALA A 282 -9.77 22.72 -8.20
N VAL A 283 -9.58 23.40 -7.07
CA VAL A 283 -8.31 24.05 -6.70
C VAL A 283 -7.19 23.03 -6.59
N LEU A 284 -7.42 21.92 -5.88
CA LEU A 284 -6.42 20.87 -5.68
C LEU A 284 -6.10 20.12 -6.99
N ASN A 285 -7.10 19.89 -7.85
CA ASN A 285 -6.91 19.27 -9.16
C ASN A 285 -6.11 20.16 -10.12
N GLY A 286 -6.14 21.46 -9.93
CA GLY A 286 -5.33 22.44 -10.68
C GLY A 286 -3.89 22.56 -10.20
N MET A 287 -3.50 21.88 -9.13
CA MET A 287 -2.10 21.77 -8.73
C MET A 287 -1.37 20.92 -9.77
N ASN A 288 -0.59 21.58 -10.62
CA ASN A 288 0.21 20.86 -11.60
C ASN A 288 1.26 20.00 -10.90
N ALA A 289 1.34 18.77 -11.39
CA ALA A 289 2.45 17.87 -11.12
C ALA A 289 3.74 18.41 -11.76
#